data_9b6cc5b7c7ed4858a6ad03089e38d019
#
_entry.id   9b6cc5b7c7ed4858a6ad03089e38d019
#
_cell.length_a   1.000
_cell.length_b   1.000
_cell.length_c   1.000
_cell.angle_alpha   90.00
_cell.angle_beta   90.00
_cell.angle_gamma   90.00
#
_symmetry.space_group_name_H-M   'P 1'
#
loop_
_entity.id
_entity.type
_entity.pdbx_description
1 polymer ?
#
loop_
_entity_poly.entity_id
_entity_poly.type
_entity_poly.pdbx_seq_one_letter_code
_entity_poly.pdbx_strand_id
1 'polypeptide(L)'
;LAFGDAQWWLQYGGEDMEPLSYGAQVAHIDGEGTYTVSLDASNEDAVGMNGVDSIGGCSFCAIVIKNGETLFPNQEYAITVDSIVVDGTEVELTSKNYNNYEDGNLRSNIFNSYVTETPTEGVWTADGDISGISAQVVPASTFDNFSTLEITFTVSATGSASDGGDSDSEETSADDSSDEESSAEETSADDSSAEETTEAE
;
A
#
# COMPACT_ATOMS: atom_id res chain seq x y z
N LEU A 1 1.50 -2.16 -9.90
CA LEU A 1 0.94 -1.01 -10.60
C LEU A 1 -0.24 -1.46 -11.46
N ALA A 2 -1.38 -0.79 -11.36
CA ALA A 2 -2.51 -0.93 -12.27
C ALA A 2 -2.66 0.39 -13.03
N PHE A 3 -2.72 0.30 -14.36
CA PHE A 3 -2.80 1.47 -15.23
C PHE A 3 -3.71 1.17 -16.43
N GLY A 4 -4.54 2.12 -16.80
CA GLY A 4 -5.32 2.13 -18.03
C GLY A 4 -5.20 3.49 -18.73
N ASP A 5 -4.94 3.47 -20.04
CA ASP A 5 -4.91 4.69 -20.85
C ASP A 5 -6.30 5.36 -20.95
N ALA A 6 -6.37 6.53 -21.56
CA ALA A 6 -7.60 7.31 -21.66
C ALA A 6 -8.79 6.55 -22.32
N GLN A 7 -8.54 5.52 -23.08
CA GLN A 7 -9.54 4.76 -23.83
C GLN A 7 -9.67 3.30 -23.40
N TRP A 8 -8.89 2.89 -22.39
CA TRP A 8 -8.79 1.50 -21.92
C TRP A 8 -8.34 0.48 -22.99
N TRP A 9 -7.64 0.96 -24.01
CA TRP A 9 -7.05 0.07 -25.01
C TRP A 9 -5.70 -0.49 -24.55
N LEU A 10 -4.96 0.32 -23.79
CA LEU A 10 -3.71 -0.08 -23.18
C LEU A 10 -3.95 -0.24 -21.67
N GLN A 11 -3.78 -1.45 -21.19
CA GLN A 11 -3.92 -1.78 -19.77
C GLN A 11 -2.66 -2.48 -19.30
N TYR A 12 -2.13 -2.00 -18.19
CA TYR A 12 -0.95 -2.53 -17.55
C TYR A 12 -1.31 -2.98 -16.15
N GLY A 13 -0.89 -4.20 -15.79
CA GLY A 13 -1.21 -4.79 -14.50
C GLY A 13 -2.51 -5.58 -14.43
N GLY A 14 -3.40 -5.44 -15.41
CA GLY A 14 -4.62 -6.24 -15.65
C GLY A 14 -5.54 -6.50 -14.45
N GLU A 15 -6.70 -7.11 -14.69
CA GLU A 15 -7.67 -7.47 -13.64
C GLU A 15 -7.09 -8.48 -12.63
N ASP A 16 -6.33 -9.45 -13.12
CA ASP A 16 -5.76 -10.50 -12.27
C ASP A 16 -4.52 -10.03 -11.52
N MET A 17 -4.08 -8.79 -11.75
CA MET A 17 -2.82 -8.27 -11.20
C MET A 17 -1.64 -9.20 -11.50
N GLU A 18 -1.69 -9.87 -12.61
CA GLU A 18 -0.61 -10.70 -13.13
C GLU A 18 0.35 -9.81 -13.93
N PRO A 19 1.40 -9.29 -13.29
CA PRO A 19 2.21 -8.21 -13.87
C PRO A 19 2.94 -8.63 -15.13
N LEU A 20 3.27 -9.90 -15.22
CA LEU A 20 3.94 -10.46 -16.40
C LEU A 20 3.04 -10.48 -17.64
N SER A 21 1.71 -10.48 -17.45
CA SER A 21 0.76 -10.47 -18.55
C SER A 21 0.63 -9.11 -19.22
N TYR A 22 1.04 -8.04 -18.51
CA TYR A 22 0.81 -6.66 -18.95
C TYR A 22 2.05 -5.76 -18.83
N GLY A 23 3.23 -6.35 -18.65
CA GLY A 23 4.51 -5.63 -18.71
C GLY A 23 4.78 -4.58 -17.66
N ALA A 24 3.90 -4.43 -16.69
CA ALA A 24 4.18 -3.59 -15.52
C ALA A 24 5.13 -4.32 -14.58
N GLN A 25 6.16 -3.64 -14.12
CA GLN A 25 7.01 -4.19 -13.07
C GLN A 25 6.27 -4.21 -11.73
N VAL A 26 6.57 -5.21 -10.94
CA VAL A 26 6.01 -5.37 -9.59
C VAL A 26 7.06 -5.24 -8.53
N ALA A 27 6.59 -4.84 -7.34
CA ALA A 27 7.31 -4.99 -6.11
C ALA A 27 6.70 -6.13 -5.28
N HIS A 28 7.55 -6.89 -4.62
CA HIS A 28 7.10 -7.84 -3.60
C HIS A 28 7.09 -7.11 -2.25
N ILE A 29 5.92 -7.04 -1.63
CA ILE A 29 5.73 -6.29 -0.38
C ILE A 29 5.89 -7.28 0.78
N ASP A 30 6.99 -7.14 1.52
CA ASP A 30 7.32 -7.99 2.68
C ASP A 30 6.90 -7.36 4.02
N GLY A 31 6.46 -6.11 4.01
CA GLY A 31 6.10 -5.36 5.21
C GLY A 31 6.27 -3.87 5.00
N GLU A 32 6.60 -3.16 6.08
CA GLU A 32 6.92 -1.74 6.01
C GLU A 32 8.20 -1.51 5.20
N GLY A 33 8.21 -0.46 4.41
CA GLY A 33 9.36 -0.12 3.58
C GLY A 33 9.00 0.74 2.39
N THR A 34 10.01 1.15 1.64
CA THR A 34 9.87 1.93 0.42
C THR A 34 10.06 1.01 -0.79
N TYR A 35 9.16 1.10 -1.73
CA TYR A 35 9.07 0.26 -2.91
C TYR A 35 8.92 1.10 -4.16
N THR A 36 9.32 0.54 -5.30
CA THR A 36 9.17 1.20 -6.59
C THR A 36 8.50 0.24 -7.57
N VAL A 37 7.57 0.77 -8.34
CA VAL A 37 6.94 0.08 -9.47
C VAL A 37 7.06 0.93 -10.71
N SER A 38 7.14 0.29 -11.88
CA SER A 38 7.31 1.02 -13.13
C SER A 38 6.51 0.40 -14.27
N LEU A 39 6.37 1.20 -15.33
CA LEU A 39 5.75 0.84 -16.58
C LEU A 39 6.61 1.41 -17.71
N ASP A 40 6.85 0.60 -18.74
CA ASP A 40 7.49 1.00 -19.98
C ASP A 40 6.56 0.69 -21.16
N ALA A 41 6.14 1.71 -21.86
CA ALA A 41 5.21 1.59 -22.98
C ALA A 41 5.78 0.73 -24.12
N SER A 42 7.09 0.72 -24.30
CA SER A 42 7.78 -0.04 -25.36
C SER A 42 7.87 -1.54 -25.06
N ASN A 43 7.56 -1.97 -23.84
CA ASN A 43 7.58 -3.38 -23.48
C ASN A 43 6.51 -4.14 -24.27
N GLU A 44 6.94 -5.10 -25.09
CA GLU A 44 6.04 -5.89 -25.93
C GLU A 44 5.04 -6.73 -25.13
N ASP A 45 5.41 -7.15 -23.93
CA ASP A 45 4.51 -7.88 -23.02
C ASP A 45 3.40 -6.98 -22.45
N ALA A 46 3.63 -5.67 -22.42
CA ALA A 46 2.70 -4.71 -21.81
C ALA A 46 1.33 -4.66 -22.50
N VAL A 47 1.31 -4.83 -23.80
CA VAL A 47 0.10 -4.78 -24.62
C VAL A 47 -0.29 -6.15 -25.20
N GLY A 48 0.36 -7.19 -24.73
CA GLY A 48 0.08 -8.57 -25.11
C GLY A 48 0.49 -8.95 -26.53
N MET A 49 1.04 -8.04 -27.32
CA MET A 49 1.49 -8.30 -28.68
C MET A 49 2.68 -7.45 -29.11
N ASN A 50 2.63 -6.15 -28.93
CA ASN A 50 3.70 -5.23 -29.33
C ASN A 50 3.67 -4.02 -28.41
N GLY A 51 4.82 -3.54 -28.00
CA GLY A 51 4.97 -2.27 -27.32
C GLY A 51 4.49 -1.11 -28.19
N VAL A 52 4.28 0.03 -27.56
CA VAL A 52 3.96 1.31 -28.22
C VAL A 52 5.05 2.33 -27.93
N ASP A 53 5.19 3.32 -28.78
CA ASP A 53 6.21 4.35 -28.58
C ASP A 53 5.85 5.26 -27.38
N SER A 54 4.55 5.46 -27.16
CA SER A 54 4.03 6.27 -26.07
C SER A 54 2.57 5.98 -25.74
N ILE A 55 2.16 6.34 -24.54
CA ILE A 55 0.78 6.20 -24.03
C ILE A 55 0.16 7.59 -24.01
N GLY A 56 -1.06 7.70 -24.52
CA GLY A 56 -1.85 8.93 -24.56
C GLY A 56 -2.96 8.96 -23.51
N GLY A 57 -2.74 9.71 -22.43
CA GLY A 57 -3.72 9.90 -21.38
C GLY A 57 -3.80 8.77 -20.37
N CYS A 58 -4.58 9.00 -19.32
CA CYS A 58 -4.81 8.05 -18.24
C CYS A 58 -6.29 8.09 -17.82
N SER A 59 -6.92 6.95 -17.75
CA SER A 59 -8.24 6.78 -17.11
C SER A 59 -8.08 6.39 -15.65
N PHE A 60 -7.09 5.54 -15.36
CA PHE A 60 -6.87 4.97 -14.05
C PHE A 60 -5.38 4.63 -13.85
N CYS A 61 -4.84 5.04 -12.72
CA CYS A 61 -3.52 4.66 -12.24
C CYS A 61 -3.55 4.47 -10.73
N ALA A 62 -3.14 3.31 -10.25
CA ALA A 62 -3.10 3.00 -8.83
C ALA A 62 -1.98 2.03 -8.45
N ILE A 63 -1.51 2.15 -7.23
CA ILE A 63 -0.79 1.08 -6.55
C ILE A 63 -1.81 0.12 -5.97
N VAL A 64 -1.67 -1.17 -6.25
CA VAL A 64 -2.59 -2.21 -5.77
C VAL A 64 -1.78 -3.32 -5.12
N ILE A 65 -2.02 -3.56 -3.84
CA ILE A 65 -1.47 -4.71 -3.13
C ILE A 65 -2.54 -5.81 -3.16
N LYS A 66 -2.26 -6.86 -3.92
CA LYS A 66 -3.15 -8.01 -4.08
C LYS A 66 -3.41 -8.68 -2.75
N ASN A 67 -4.68 -9.02 -2.49
CA ASN A 67 -5.14 -9.58 -1.21
C ASN A 67 -4.85 -8.69 0.01
N GLY A 68 -4.67 -7.39 -0.19
CA GLY A 68 -4.27 -6.45 0.86
C GLY A 68 -5.28 -6.36 2.01
N GLU A 69 -6.57 -6.57 1.75
CA GLU A 69 -7.59 -6.64 2.81
C GLU A 69 -7.36 -7.80 3.77
N THR A 70 -6.85 -8.93 3.27
CA THR A 70 -6.52 -10.11 4.10
C THR A 70 -5.15 -9.97 4.75
N LEU A 71 -4.18 -9.42 4.01
CA LEU A 71 -2.81 -9.25 4.51
C LEU A 71 -2.71 -8.15 5.59
N PHE A 72 -3.49 -7.10 5.44
CA PHE A 72 -3.49 -5.92 6.30
C PHE A 72 -4.92 -5.56 6.74
N PRO A 73 -5.59 -6.43 7.54
CA PRO A 73 -6.95 -6.19 7.97
C PRO A 73 -7.04 -4.92 8.84
N ASN A 74 -8.26 -4.38 8.98
CA ASN A 74 -8.54 -3.25 9.87
C ASN A 74 -7.79 -1.95 9.55
N GLN A 75 -7.37 -1.75 8.30
CA GLN A 75 -6.62 -0.55 7.90
C GLN A 75 -5.30 -0.37 8.66
N GLU A 76 -4.65 -1.47 8.99
CA GLU A 76 -3.42 -1.47 9.79
C GLU A 76 -2.22 -0.87 9.05
N TYR A 77 -2.27 -0.86 7.70
CA TYR A 77 -1.22 -0.34 6.84
C TYR A 77 -1.77 0.64 5.81
N ALA A 78 -0.92 1.55 5.40
CA ALA A 78 -1.20 2.52 4.35
C ALA A 78 -0.04 2.61 3.36
N ILE A 79 -0.40 2.94 2.13
CA ILE A 79 0.53 3.30 1.06
C ILE A 79 0.58 4.83 1.01
N THR A 80 1.78 5.39 1.08
CA THR A 80 2.03 6.81 0.82
C THR A 80 2.84 6.93 -0.46
N VAL A 81 2.36 7.70 -1.42
CA VAL A 81 3.09 7.99 -2.65
C VAL A 81 4.15 9.04 -2.35
N ASP A 82 5.42 8.69 -2.59
CA ASP A 82 6.57 9.55 -2.28
C ASP A 82 7.00 10.37 -3.50
N SER A 83 7.07 9.73 -4.68
CA SER A 83 7.43 10.40 -5.92
C SER A 83 6.85 9.70 -7.14
N ILE A 84 6.64 10.49 -8.19
CA ILE A 84 6.23 10.02 -9.51
C ILE A 84 7.22 10.60 -10.53
N VAL A 85 7.80 9.74 -11.36
CA VAL A 85 8.72 10.10 -12.43
C VAL A 85 8.12 9.70 -13.77
N VAL A 86 7.97 10.64 -14.68
CA VAL A 86 7.45 10.42 -16.02
C VAL A 86 8.53 10.81 -17.02
N ASP A 87 8.91 9.89 -17.91
CA ASP A 87 10.00 10.06 -18.89
C ASP A 87 11.29 10.62 -18.26
N GLY A 88 11.63 10.12 -17.08
CA GLY A 88 12.82 10.52 -16.34
C GLY A 88 12.71 11.88 -15.63
N THR A 89 11.54 12.51 -15.63
CA THR A 89 11.29 13.78 -14.95
C THR A 89 10.35 13.58 -13.77
N GLU A 90 10.79 14.01 -12.58
CA GLU A 90 9.93 13.99 -11.40
C GLU A 90 8.79 15.00 -11.53
N VAL A 91 7.58 14.56 -11.17
CA VAL A 91 6.35 15.34 -11.25
C VAL A 91 5.95 15.81 -9.86
N GLU A 92 5.54 17.06 -9.74
CA GLU A 92 5.04 17.61 -8.48
C GLU A 92 3.71 16.94 -8.07
N LEU A 93 3.66 16.44 -6.85
CA LEU A 93 2.44 15.90 -6.26
C LEU A 93 1.56 17.06 -5.79
N THR A 94 0.32 17.10 -6.27
CA THR A 94 -0.62 18.21 -5.99
C THR A 94 -1.55 17.95 -4.82
N SER A 95 -1.57 16.71 -4.32
CA SER A 95 -2.41 16.27 -3.21
C SER A 95 -1.83 15.03 -2.54
N LYS A 96 -2.38 14.65 -1.39
CA LYS A 96 -2.13 13.36 -0.77
C LYS A 96 -2.93 12.27 -1.49
N ASN A 97 -2.36 11.08 -1.59
CA ASN A 97 -3.12 9.88 -1.93
C ASN A 97 -3.95 9.41 -0.74
N TYR A 98 -4.89 8.52 -0.99
CA TYR A 98 -5.60 7.81 0.06
C TYR A 98 -5.61 6.31 -0.24
N ASN A 99 -5.90 5.53 0.78
CA ASN A 99 -6.04 4.09 0.69
C ASN A 99 -7.51 3.71 0.85
N ASN A 100 -7.90 2.66 0.17
CA ASN A 100 -9.17 1.98 0.36
C ASN A 100 -9.02 0.49 0.03
N TYR A 101 -9.98 -0.32 0.48
CA TYR A 101 -10.12 -1.69 -0.01
C TYR A 101 -11.09 -1.72 -1.18
N GLU A 102 -10.69 -2.44 -2.23
CA GLU A 102 -11.54 -2.68 -3.38
C GLU A 102 -11.21 -4.06 -3.96
N ASP A 103 -12.22 -4.90 -4.12
CA ASP A 103 -12.09 -6.27 -4.61
C ASP A 103 -11.10 -7.13 -3.82
N GLY A 104 -11.05 -6.94 -2.49
CA GLY A 104 -10.14 -7.64 -1.58
C GLY A 104 -8.70 -7.12 -1.60
N ASN A 105 -8.41 -6.09 -2.36
CA ASN A 105 -7.09 -5.50 -2.50
C ASN A 105 -6.98 -4.20 -1.71
N LEU A 106 -5.79 -3.93 -1.17
CA LEU A 106 -5.45 -2.60 -0.70
C LEU A 106 -5.04 -1.76 -1.91
N ARG A 107 -5.75 -0.67 -2.14
CA ARG A 107 -5.55 0.23 -3.27
C ARG A 107 -5.18 1.63 -2.81
N SER A 108 -4.24 2.24 -3.52
CA SER A 108 -3.90 3.66 -3.40
C SER A 108 -4.01 4.32 -4.77
N ASN A 109 -4.92 5.29 -4.89
CA ASN A 109 -5.16 5.98 -6.16
C ASN A 109 -4.08 7.03 -6.41
N ILE A 110 -3.54 7.02 -7.63
CA ILE A 110 -2.66 8.05 -8.19
C ILE A 110 -3.48 8.99 -9.07
N PHE A 111 -4.28 8.39 -9.94
CA PHE A 111 -5.17 9.11 -10.84
C PHE A 111 -6.39 8.25 -11.16
N ASN A 112 -7.58 8.83 -11.01
CA ASN A 112 -8.82 8.16 -11.37
C ASN A 112 -9.78 9.19 -11.98
N SER A 113 -9.99 9.11 -13.29
CA SER A 113 -10.87 10.04 -14.03
C SER A 113 -12.36 9.87 -13.70
N TYR A 114 -12.74 8.76 -13.08
CA TYR A 114 -14.14 8.47 -12.72
C TYR A 114 -14.53 8.98 -11.33
N VAL A 115 -13.54 9.33 -10.50
CA VAL A 115 -13.79 9.91 -9.18
C VAL A 115 -13.82 11.42 -9.29
N THR A 116 -15.01 11.99 -9.31
CA THR A 116 -15.25 13.44 -9.46
C THR A 116 -15.19 14.18 -8.13
N GLU A 117 -15.43 13.47 -7.04
CA GLU A 117 -15.39 14.01 -5.67
C GLU A 117 -14.47 13.13 -4.82
N THR A 118 -13.67 13.78 -4.00
CA THR A 118 -12.79 13.04 -3.07
C THR A 118 -13.62 12.27 -2.05
N PRO A 119 -13.49 10.95 -1.98
CA PRO A 119 -14.23 10.17 -0.99
C PRO A 119 -13.74 10.49 0.43
N THR A 120 -14.66 10.49 1.37
CA THR A 120 -14.37 10.71 2.80
C THR A 120 -14.72 9.51 3.67
N GLU A 121 -15.43 8.53 3.11
CA GLU A 121 -15.81 7.30 3.79
C GLU A 121 -15.00 6.13 3.26
N GLY A 122 -14.56 5.25 4.15
CA GLY A 122 -13.80 4.05 3.78
C GLY A 122 -12.39 4.32 3.26
N VAL A 123 -11.87 5.53 3.47
CA VAL A 123 -10.51 5.91 3.08
C VAL A 123 -9.66 6.26 4.30
N TRP A 124 -8.35 6.06 4.18
CA TRP A 124 -7.40 6.42 5.22
C TRP A 124 -6.03 6.78 4.65
N THR A 125 -5.21 7.36 5.49
CA THR A 125 -3.81 7.71 5.24
C THR A 125 -2.92 7.15 6.35
N ALA A 126 -1.62 7.16 6.17
CA ALA A 126 -0.67 6.64 7.15
C ALA A 126 -0.74 7.40 8.48
N ASP A 127 -0.90 8.72 8.43
CA ASP A 127 -0.99 9.62 9.60
C ASP A 127 -2.41 9.79 10.17
N GLY A 128 -3.42 9.18 9.53
CA GLY A 128 -4.83 9.32 9.90
C GLY A 128 -5.47 10.66 9.50
N ASP A 129 -4.70 11.59 8.93
CA ASP A 129 -5.20 12.88 8.45
C ASP A 129 -5.63 12.79 6.99
N ILE A 130 -6.93 12.74 6.74
CA ILE A 130 -7.52 12.69 5.38
C ILE A 130 -7.68 14.06 4.73
N SER A 131 -7.19 15.13 5.34
CA SER A 131 -7.20 16.45 4.71
C SER A 131 -6.24 16.49 3.53
N GLY A 132 -6.67 17.10 2.43
CA GLY A 132 -5.86 17.24 1.21
C GLY A 132 -5.67 15.96 0.40
N ILE A 133 -6.42 14.89 0.68
CA ILE A 133 -6.46 13.70 -0.17
C ILE A 133 -7.18 13.98 -1.49
N SER A 134 -6.81 13.26 -2.54
CA SER A 134 -7.48 13.30 -3.84
C SER A 134 -7.35 11.96 -4.55
N ALA A 135 -8.31 11.66 -5.41
CA ALA A 135 -8.18 10.59 -6.40
C ALA A 135 -7.26 10.96 -7.56
N GLN A 136 -6.73 12.18 -7.57
CA GLN A 136 -5.81 12.70 -8.58
C GLN A 136 -4.64 13.37 -7.85
N VAL A 137 -3.59 12.58 -7.63
CA VAL A 137 -2.37 13.02 -6.92
C VAL A 137 -1.51 13.93 -7.80
N VAL A 138 -1.65 13.78 -9.12
CA VAL A 138 -1.04 14.60 -10.16
C VAL A 138 -2.10 15.08 -11.15
N PRO A 139 -1.90 16.18 -11.86
CA PRO A 139 -2.84 16.63 -12.88
C PRO A 139 -2.93 15.65 -14.06
N ALA A 140 -4.07 15.58 -14.72
CA ALA A 140 -4.29 14.70 -15.86
C ALA A 140 -3.26 14.87 -16.98
N SER A 141 -2.78 16.11 -17.20
CA SER A 141 -1.77 16.43 -18.20
C SER A 141 -0.41 15.75 -17.97
N THR A 142 -0.17 15.23 -16.78
CA THR A 142 1.00 14.39 -16.49
C THR A 142 1.09 13.17 -17.42
N PHE A 143 -0.06 12.67 -17.86
CA PHE A 143 -0.18 11.46 -18.67
C PHE A 143 -0.55 11.74 -20.14
N ASP A 144 -0.44 12.97 -20.62
CA ASP A 144 -0.90 13.32 -21.99
C ASP A 144 -0.15 12.55 -23.08
N ASN A 145 1.14 12.33 -22.90
CA ASN A 145 1.96 11.55 -23.83
C ASN A 145 3.27 11.18 -23.14
N PHE A 146 3.41 9.93 -22.75
CA PHE A 146 4.60 9.46 -22.03
C PHE A 146 4.99 8.06 -22.47
N SER A 147 6.24 7.69 -22.25
CA SER A 147 6.80 6.37 -22.56
C SER A 147 7.13 5.57 -21.31
N THR A 148 7.57 6.23 -20.25
CA THR A 148 7.93 5.56 -19.00
C THR A 148 7.27 6.24 -17.80
N LEU A 149 6.85 5.41 -16.83
CA LEU A 149 6.31 5.84 -15.56
C LEU A 149 6.97 5.04 -14.45
N GLU A 150 7.45 5.73 -13.43
CA GLU A 150 7.97 5.11 -12.21
C GLU A 150 7.30 5.77 -11.01
N ILE A 151 6.87 4.96 -10.04
CA ILE A 151 6.22 5.42 -8.82
C ILE A 151 6.94 4.79 -7.64
N THR A 152 7.48 5.65 -6.78
CA THR A 152 8.03 5.25 -5.48
C THR A 152 7.01 5.53 -4.40
N PHE A 153 6.83 4.57 -3.51
CA PHE A 153 5.85 4.66 -2.42
C PHE A 153 6.36 3.95 -1.17
N THR A 154 5.89 4.39 -0.03
CA THR A 154 6.16 3.78 1.27
C THR A 154 4.92 3.06 1.79
N VAL A 155 5.12 1.84 2.29
CA VAL A 155 4.13 1.08 3.07
C VAL A 155 4.49 1.23 4.52
N SER A 156 3.57 1.73 5.33
CA SER A 156 3.77 1.94 6.76
C SER A 156 2.53 1.54 7.57
N ALA A 157 2.74 1.17 8.84
CA ALA A 157 1.64 0.95 9.76
C ALA A 157 0.88 2.27 10.01
N THR A 158 -0.46 2.20 10.06
CA THR A 158 -1.30 3.36 10.37
C THR A 158 -1.22 3.70 11.87
N GLY A 159 -1.21 4.99 12.18
CA GLY A 159 -1.11 5.47 13.55
C GLY A 159 0.32 5.54 14.09
N SER A 160 1.32 5.18 13.31
CA SER A 160 2.71 5.53 13.55
C SER A 160 2.97 6.93 13.00
N ALA A 161 2.46 7.96 13.67
CA ALA A 161 3.09 9.27 13.53
C ALA A 161 4.56 9.04 13.85
N SER A 162 5.45 9.30 12.92
CA SER A 162 6.88 9.33 13.19
C SER A 162 7.08 10.36 14.29
N ASP A 163 7.21 9.87 15.51
CA ASP A 163 7.68 10.66 16.63
C ASP A 163 9.10 11.08 16.25
N GLY A 164 9.19 12.33 15.78
CA GLY A 164 10.47 12.95 15.48
C GLY A 164 11.28 12.94 16.76
N GLY A 165 12.19 11.96 16.85
CA GLY A 165 13.01 11.72 18.00
C GLY A 165 13.76 12.98 18.40
N ASP A 166 13.30 13.59 19.47
CA ASP A 166 14.11 14.43 20.30
C ASP A 166 14.81 13.52 21.32
N SER A 167 16.03 13.17 20.96
CA SER A 167 16.97 12.53 21.89
C SER A 167 17.42 13.57 22.89
N ASP A 168 16.69 13.74 23.96
CA ASP A 168 17.26 14.39 25.13
C ASP A 168 17.71 13.33 26.14
N SER A 169 19.03 13.15 26.12
CA SER A 169 19.77 12.34 27.07
C SER A 169 19.83 13.11 28.38
N GLU A 170 19.07 12.73 29.39
CA GLU A 170 19.43 13.03 30.76
C GLU A 170 19.73 11.78 31.55
N GLU A 171 21.05 11.58 31.73
CA GLU A 171 21.61 10.79 32.81
C GLU A 171 21.15 11.35 34.17
N THR A 172 20.59 10.50 35.00
CA THR A 172 20.79 10.62 36.44
C THR A 172 20.89 9.25 37.07
N SER A 173 22.05 9.11 37.66
CA SER A 173 22.55 8.01 38.43
C SER A 173 21.90 7.82 39.80
N ALA A 174 21.89 6.53 40.18
CA ALA A 174 22.09 5.98 41.53
C ALA A 174 21.10 6.28 42.66
N ASP A 175 20.57 5.31 43.27
CA ASP A 175 21.12 4.65 44.48
C ASP A 175 20.09 3.71 45.14
N ASP A 176 20.58 2.54 45.44
CA ASP A 176 20.59 1.75 46.67
C ASP A 176 19.29 1.19 47.29
N SER A 177 19.40 -0.10 47.38
CA SER A 177 19.13 -1.06 48.47
C SER A 177 17.75 -1.48 48.89
N SER A 178 17.74 -2.76 48.97
CA SER A 178 17.39 -3.73 50.03
C SER A 178 16.04 -4.44 49.95
N ASP A 179 16.21 -5.76 49.83
CA ASP A 179 15.70 -6.86 50.67
C ASP A 179 14.21 -6.91 51.03
N GLU A 180 13.58 -7.96 50.83
CA GLU A 180 13.48 -9.25 51.46
C GLU A 180 12.36 -10.10 50.87
N GLU A 181 12.67 -11.29 50.57
CA GLU A 181 12.15 -12.60 50.91
C GLU A 181 10.64 -12.75 51.24
N SER A 182 10.03 -13.71 50.60
CA SER A 182 9.44 -14.89 51.24
C SER A 182 8.30 -15.51 50.45
N SER A 183 8.58 -16.75 50.06
CA SER A 183 7.82 -17.96 50.35
C SER A 183 6.47 -18.23 49.64
N ALA A 184 6.51 -19.24 48.78
CA ALA A 184 5.85 -20.57 48.88
C ALA A 184 4.31 -20.55 49.00
N GLU A 185 3.59 -21.34 48.31
CA GLU A 185 3.39 -22.77 48.16
C GLU A 185 2.23 -23.00 47.12
N GLU A 186 2.49 -23.88 46.26
CA GLU A 186 1.89 -25.21 46.03
C GLU A 186 0.37 -25.34 46.22
N THR A 187 -0.30 -25.89 45.22
CA THR A 187 -0.92 -27.22 45.12
C THR A 187 -1.92 -27.22 43.94
N SER A 188 -1.70 -28.02 43.00
CA SER A 188 -2.10 -29.40 42.70
C SER A 188 -3.54 -29.61 42.24
N ALA A 189 -3.57 -30.29 41.10
CA ALA A 189 -4.40 -31.39 40.68
C ALA A 189 -5.92 -31.08 40.46
N ASP A 190 -6.55 -31.58 39.53
CA ASP A 190 -6.71 -32.93 38.97
C ASP A 190 -7.91 -32.93 38.01
N ASP A 191 -7.83 -33.70 37.06
CA ASP A 191 -8.64 -34.81 36.61
C ASP A 191 -9.75 -34.56 35.57
N SER A 192 -9.45 -35.20 34.50
CA SER A 192 -10.11 -36.28 33.78
C SER A 192 -11.43 -36.06 33.01
N SER A 193 -11.30 -36.69 31.91
CA SER A 193 -12.15 -37.64 31.19
C SER A 193 -13.18 -37.07 30.23
N ALA A 194 -13.02 -37.43 29.06
CA ALA A 194 -13.30 -38.64 28.28
C ALA A 194 -14.65 -38.60 27.55
N GLU A 195 -14.51 -38.94 26.29
CA GLU A 195 -15.37 -39.82 25.46
C GLU A 195 -16.74 -39.25 25.04
N GLU A 196 -17.28 -39.48 23.95
CA GLU A 196 -17.24 -40.54 22.93
C GLU A 196 -18.09 -40.12 21.72
N THR A 197 -17.62 -40.44 20.54
CA THR A 197 -18.27 -41.00 19.36
C THR A 197 -19.77 -40.81 19.10
N THR A 198 -20.16 -40.56 17.86
CA THR A 198 -20.69 -41.47 16.81
C THR A 198 -21.32 -40.67 15.69
N GLU A 199 -20.89 -40.88 14.51
CA GLU A 199 -21.39 -41.57 13.31
C GLU A 199 -22.83 -41.28 12.85
N ALA A 200 -22.88 -41.03 11.55
CA ALA A 200 -23.80 -41.51 10.51
C ALA A 200 -25.13 -40.76 10.28
N GLU A 201 -25.31 -40.21 9.13
CA GLU A 201 -25.94 -40.68 7.86
C GLU A 201 -25.82 -39.57 6.79
#